data_04607c3adaa7066e310b0e146be33d5f
#
_entry.id   04607c3adaa7066e310b0e146be33d5f
#
_cell.length_a   1.000
_cell.length_b   1.000
_cell.length_c   1.000
_cell.angle_alpha   90.00
_cell.angle_beta   90.00
_cell.angle_gamma   90.00
#
_symmetry.space_group_name_H-M   'P 1'
#
loop_
_entity.id
_entity.type
_entity.pdbx_description
1 polymer ?
#
loop_
_entity_poly.entity_id
_entity_poly.type
_entity_poly.pdbx_seq_one_letter_code
_entity_poly.pdbx_strand_id
1 'polypeptide(L)'
;MSQFKEMYKQKLTTADEAVKHVLSGTQLVSPLANGEPPALMEALAQRMLRDELRDIQLFSALQARPTNIYLPQLSEKGLQVDSGYVGPVTRWGVQQGIFSYSPNHLSEVSSFIWRCHERTETVVYVVSPMDEHGYFTTGTHCDWAWEVAKRAPSVKYILVEVNENMPRTHGNNSFHISEVTAVVENHVPLVQLPEIPISKEDEVIGQYIADQVPDEACIQLGIGGVPNAVAHFLSNKRDLGVHTEMLTDSMVDLYEKGVITCAKKNYATSKMLASFALGSQKLYDFVNDNTMVQFFPTSFVNNPKVIGRNRNVVSINATLEVDLTGQCASESIGHMQYSGTGGQVDFVRGAWQSKGGKSFLALYSTYTDKEGKLHTKIKPSLTNGAVVTTTRTDVQNVVTEYGIAALKGHSMAERARRLIAIAHPDFRDELRFEAKKLCIFQ
;
A
#
# COMPACT_ATOMS: atom_id res chain seq x y z
N MET A 1 -31.51 8.53 -26.61
CA MET A 1 -30.29 8.43 -25.76
C MET A 1 -30.68 7.65 -24.52
N SER A 2 -29.80 6.81 -23.97
CA SER A 2 -30.13 6.14 -22.70
C SER A 2 -30.28 7.20 -21.60
N GLN A 3 -31.15 6.99 -20.62
CA GLN A 3 -31.33 7.90 -19.48
C GLN A 3 -30.00 8.20 -18.76
N PHE A 4 -29.05 7.27 -18.75
CA PHE A 4 -27.77 7.43 -18.10
C PHE A 4 -26.85 8.43 -18.83
N LYS A 5 -26.90 8.46 -20.17
CA LYS A 5 -26.20 9.49 -20.96
C LYS A 5 -26.74 10.89 -20.70
N GLU A 6 -28.03 11.00 -20.45
CA GLU A 6 -28.64 12.29 -20.10
C GLU A 6 -28.22 12.73 -18.69
N MET A 7 -28.28 11.81 -17.72
CA MET A 7 -27.77 12.08 -16.35
C MET A 7 -26.30 12.49 -16.36
N TYR A 8 -25.46 11.81 -17.18
CA TYR A 8 -24.05 12.16 -17.32
C TYR A 8 -23.88 13.60 -17.79
N LYS A 9 -24.59 13.99 -18.87
CA LYS A 9 -24.55 15.36 -19.39
C LYS A 9 -24.99 16.41 -18.36
N GLN A 10 -26.01 16.11 -17.57
CA GLN A 10 -26.49 17.01 -16.52
C GLN A 10 -25.47 17.20 -15.38
N LYS A 11 -24.67 16.19 -15.11
CA LYS A 11 -23.65 16.21 -14.04
C LYS A 11 -22.24 16.59 -14.52
N LEU A 12 -22.04 16.61 -15.85
CA LEU A 12 -20.78 17.02 -16.46
C LEU A 12 -20.54 18.51 -16.24
N THR A 13 -19.40 18.84 -15.66
CA THR A 13 -19.03 20.21 -15.35
C THR A 13 -17.51 20.42 -15.35
N THR A 14 -17.05 21.63 -15.09
CA THR A 14 -15.61 21.91 -14.90
C THR A 14 -15.14 21.53 -13.50
N ALA A 15 -13.83 21.35 -13.32
CA ALA A 15 -13.25 21.08 -12.01
C ALA A 15 -13.54 22.23 -11.02
N ASP A 16 -13.45 23.49 -11.50
CA ASP A 16 -13.74 24.68 -10.67
C ASP A 16 -15.19 24.71 -10.16
N GLU A 17 -16.16 24.29 -10.98
CA GLU A 17 -17.56 24.21 -10.54
C GLU A 17 -17.79 23.00 -9.62
N ALA A 18 -17.20 21.84 -9.94
CA ALA A 18 -17.36 20.63 -9.13
C ALA A 18 -16.86 20.83 -7.69
N VAL A 19 -15.68 21.48 -7.52
CA VAL A 19 -15.11 21.68 -6.19
C VAL A 19 -15.86 22.71 -5.35
N LYS A 20 -16.86 23.42 -5.88
CA LYS A 20 -17.74 24.28 -5.06
C LYS A 20 -18.58 23.50 -4.05
N HIS A 21 -18.75 22.20 -4.25
CA HIS A 21 -19.37 21.31 -3.27
C HIS A 21 -18.50 21.08 -2.02
N VAL A 22 -17.19 21.35 -2.09
CA VAL A 22 -16.32 21.29 -0.91
C VAL A 22 -16.47 22.56 -0.10
N LEU A 23 -16.87 22.41 1.16
CA LEU A 23 -17.18 23.52 2.06
C LEU A 23 -16.04 23.71 3.09
N SER A 24 -15.80 24.95 3.49
CA SER A 24 -14.86 25.27 4.58
C SER A 24 -15.25 24.58 5.88
N GLY A 25 -14.25 24.09 6.62
CA GLY A 25 -14.44 23.38 7.88
C GLY A 25 -14.81 21.92 7.73
N THR A 26 -14.75 21.34 6.51
CA THR A 26 -15.08 19.94 6.26
C THR A 26 -13.86 19.08 6.01
N GLN A 27 -14.03 17.75 6.03
CA GLN A 27 -13.02 16.79 5.62
C GLN A 27 -13.32 16.29 4.21
N LEU A 28 -12.26 16.23 3.40
CA LEU A 28 -12.19 15.62 2.08
C LEU A 28 -11.40 14.32 2.16
N VAL A 29 -11.90 13.26 1.56
CA VAL A 29 -11.20 11.98 1.42
C VAL A 29 -10.82 11.74 -0.03
N SER A 30 -9.53 11.50 -0.25
CA SER A 30 -8.95 11.12 -1.54
C SER A 30 -8.46 9.67 -1.51
N PRO A 31 -8.58 8.93 -2.61
CA PRO A 31 -7.97 7.62 -2.78
C PRO A 31 -6.45 7.71 -2.95
N LEU A 32 -5.80 6.54 -3.02
CA LEU A 32 -4.36 6.44 -3.23
C LEU A 32 -3.95 6.49 -4.72
N ALA A 33 -2.68 6.77 -4.95
CA ALA A 33 -1.98 6.63 -6.22
C ALA A 33 -2.71 7.27 -7.42
N ASN A 34 -2.99 6.51 -8.47
CA ASN A 34 -3.71 6.98 -9.67
C ASN A 34 -5.19 7.28 -9.42
N GLY A 35 -5.70 7.01 -8.23
CA GLY A 35 -7.05 7.33 -7.82
C GLY A 35 -7.25 8.78 -7.43
N GLU A 36 -6.20 9.47 -6.99
CA GLU A 36 -6.28 10.88 -6.64
C GLU A 36 -6.52 11.73 -7.91
N PRO A 37 -7.62 12.52 -7.95
CA PRO A 37 -8.04 13.24 -9.15
C PRO A 37 -7.27 14.56 -9.32
N PRO A 38 -6.31 14.67 -10.26
CA PRO A 38 -5.42 15.81 -10.35
C PRO A 38 -6.12 17.14 -10.70
N ALA A 39 -7.14 17.13 -11.57
CA ALA A 39 -7.84 18.37 -11.90
C ALA A 39 -8.69 18.89 -10.74
N LEU A 40 -9.35 18.00 -9.98
CA LEU A 40 -10.09 18.38 -8.79
C LEU A 40 -9.17 18.89 -7.69
N MET A 41 -8.01 18.24 -7.46
CA MET A 41 -7.02 18.70 -6.47
C MET A 41 -6.42 20.06 -6.82
N GLU A 42 -6.13 20.29 -8.09
CA GLU A 42 -5.66 21.59 -8.58
C GLU A 42 -6.71 22.68 -8.37
N ALA A 43 -7.97 22.43 -8.75
CA ALA A 43 -9.06 23.38 -8.57
C ALA A 43 -9.31 23.71 -7.09
N LEU A 44 -9.20 22.73 -6.18
CA LEU A 44 -9.27 22.96 -4.73
C LEU A 44 -8.12 23.84 -4.26
N ALA A 45 -6.89 23.58 -4.70
CA ALA A 45 -5.73 24.40 -4.36
C ALA A 45 -5.94 25.86 -4.80
N GLN A 46 -6.43 26.09 -6.02
CA GLN A 46 -6.70 27.42 -6.55
C GLN A 46 -7.79 28.15 -5.74
N ARG A 47 -8.85 27.47 -5.32
CA ARG A 47 -9.87 28.07 -4.44
C ARG A 47 -9.29 28.49 -3.09
N MET A 48 -8.41 27.68 -2.50
CA MET A 48 -7.72 28.03 -1.25
C MET A 48 -6.77 29.20 -1.44
N LEU A 49 -6.01 29.23 -2.56
CA LEU A 49 -5.11 30.35 -2.87
C LEU A 49 -5.86 31.68 -3.02
N ARG A 50 -7.09 31.65 -3.59
CA ARG A 50 -7.97 32.83 -3.72
C ARG A 50 -8.77 33.17 -2.46
N ASP A 51 -8.55 32.46 -1.34
CA ASP A 51 -9.29 32.63 -0.08
C ASP A 51 -10.80 32.33 -0.17
N GLU A 52 -11.23 31.57 -1.18
CA GLU A 52 -12.62 31.11 -1.37
C GLU A 52 -12.94 29.85 -0.56
N LEU A 53 -11.90 29.16 -0.04
CA LEU A 53 -12.00 27.92 0.72
C LEU A 53 -10.94 27.93 1.82
N ARG A 54 -11.30 27.56 3.05
CA ARG A 54 -10.41 27.52 4.22
C ARG A 54 -10.74 26.34 5.13
N ASP A 55 -9.80 25.99 6.00
CA ASP A 55 -9.99 25.01 7.08
C ASP A 55 -10.45 23.65 6.56
N ILE A 56 -9.73 23.12 5.59
CA ILE A 56 -9.98 21.80 4.99
C ILE A 56 -9.05 20.76 5.62
N GLN A 57 -9.60 19.64 6.05
CA GLN A 57 -8.85 18.44 6.37
C GLN A 57 -8.84 17.50 5.15
N LEU A 58 -7.68 17.23 4.58
CA LEU A 58 -7.49 16.28 3.48
C LEU A 58 -6.91 14.98 4.00
N PHE A 59 -7.69 13.90 3.96
CA PHE A 59 -7.15 12.56 4.17
C PHE A 59 -6.78 11.93 2.82
N SER A 60 -5.51 11.55 2.67
CA SER A 60 -4.97 10.91 1.46
C SER A 60 -3.81 9.98 1.82
N ALA A 61 -3.29 9.20 0.87
CA ALA A 61 -2.10 8.38 1.07
C ALA A 61 -1.43 8.03 -0.25
N LEU A 62 -0.12 7.78 -0.21
CA LEU A 62 0.68 7.33 -1.36
C LEU A 62 0.38 8.11 -2.64
N GLN A 63 0.44 9.43 -2.56
CA GLN A 63 0.20 10.30 -3.69
C GLN A 63 1.19 10.01 -4.81
N ALA A 64 0.68 9.81 -6.03
CA ALA A 64 1.50 9.50 -7.19
C ALA A 64 1.93 10.75 -7.97
N ARG A 65 1.17 11.87 -7.84
CA ARG A 65 1.45 13.13 -8.53
C ARG A 65 1.66 14.27 -7.56
N PRO A 66 2.66 15.13 -7.77
CA PRO A 66 2.73 16.43 -7.10
C PRO A 66 1.66 17.34 -7.71
N THR A 67 0.64 17.71 -6.94
CA THR A 67 -0.37 18.71 -7.27
C THR A 67 -0.22 19.92 -6.35
N ASN A 68 -0.75 21.07 -6.75
CA ASN A 68 -0.63 22.31 -5.95
C ASN A 68 -1.36 22.23 -4.60
N ILE A 69 -2.22 21.23 -4.37
CA ILE A 69 -2.85 21.01 -3.06
C ILE A 69 -1.81 20.71 -1.95
N TYR A 70 -0.61 20.24 -2.31
CA TYR A 70 0.47 19.94 -1.37
C TYR A 70 1.48 21.10 -1.20
N LEU A 71 1.14 22.30 -1.65
CA LEU A 71 1.97 23.51 -1.42
C LEU A 71 1.95 23.92 0.06
N PRO A 72 3.11 24.25 0.66
CA PRO A 72 3.20 24.56 2.08
C PRO A 72 2.35 25.77 2.48
N GLN A 73 2.21 26.79 1.62
CA GLN A 73 1.41 27.97 1.89
C GLN A 73 -0.09 27.71 2.09
N LEU A 74 -0.60 26.54 1.66
CA LEU A 74 -1.99 26.19 1.89
C LEU A 74 -2.26 25.80 3.34
N SER A 75 -1.23 25.36 4.08
CA SER A 75 -1.35 25.13 5.53
C SER A 75 -1.63 26.42 6.29
N GLU A 76 -1.11 27.56 5.84
CA GLU A 76 -1.42 28.88 6.41
C GLU A 76 -2.88 29.31 6.17
N LYS A 77 -3.52 28.71 5.16
CA LYS A 77 -4.94 28.90 4.83
C LYS A 77 -5.85 27.85 5.48
N GLY A 78 -5.32 27.04 6.40
CA GLY A 78 -6.05 26.03 7.14
C GLY A 78 -6.16 24.68 6.46
N LEU A 79 -5.32 24.38 5.45
CA LEU A 79 -5.24 23.02 4.94
C LEU A 79 -4.48 22.14 5.93
N GLN A 80 -5.12 21.08 6.39
CA GLN A 80 -4.52 20.00 7.18
C GLN A 80 -4.46 18.75 6.31
N VAL A 81 -3.25 18.32 5.96
CA VAL A 81 -3.04 17.07 5.22
C VAL A 81 -2.73 15.96 6.21
N ASP A 82 -3.63 14.98 6.31
CA ASP A 82 -3.43 13.75 7.07
C ASP A 82 -3.11 12.61 6.11
N SER A 83 -1.87 12.14 6.16
CA SER A 83 -1.43 11.05 5.31
C SER A 83 -1.64 9.70 6.01
N GLY A 84 -2.40 8.81 5.39
CA GLY A 84 -2.53 7.41 5.86
C GLY A 84 -1.32 6.53 5.48
N TYR A 85 -0.51 6.99 4.52
CA TYR A 85 0.77 6.40 4.12
C TYR A 85 1.65 7.45 3.46
N VAL A 86 2.77 7.75 4.06
CA VAL A 86 3.67 8.83 3.63
C VAL A 86 4.44 8.39 2.38
N GLY A 87 4.11 9.02 1.25
CA GLY A 87 4.79 8.82 -0.02
C GLY A 87 5.84 9.91 -0.33
N PRO A 88 6.54 9.80 -1.47
CA PRO A 88 7.54 10.80 -1.87
C PRO A 88 7.01 12.22 -1.94
N VAL A 89 5.75 12.41 -2.36
CA VAL A 89 5.12 13.73 -2.54
C VAL A 89 4.91 14.44 -1.20
N THR A 90 4.50 13.72 -0.16
CA THR A 90 4.15 14.32 1.15
C THR A 90 5.23 14.15 2.22
N ARG A 91 6.26 13.33 1.99
CA ARG A 91 7.29 13.01 2.99
C ARG A 91 8.00 14.25 3.55
N TRP A 92 8.38 15.17 2.68
CA TRP A 92 9.03 16.41 3.08
C TRP A 92 8.17 17.22 4.07
N GLY A 93 6.86 17.31 3.80
CA GLY A 93 5.92 18.07 4.64
C GLY A 93 5.70 17.41 6.00
N VAL A 94 5.63 16.07 6.06
CA VAL A 94 5.54 15.32 7.32
C VAL A 94 6.82 15.48 8.13
N GLN A 95 8.00 15.41 7.49
CA GLN A 95 9.28 15.57 8.17
C GLN A 95 9.51 17.00 8.68
N GLN A 96 8.85 18.01 8.13
CA GLN A 96 8.88 19.39 8.60
C GLN A 96 7.73 19.75 9.52
N GLY A 97 6.80 18.84 9.82
CA GLY A 97 5.63 19.09 10.66
C GLY A 97 4.56 19.96 10.01
N ILE A 98 4.61 20.13 8.68
CA ILE A 98 3.59 20.87 7.91
C ILE A 98 2.39 19.95 7.63
N PHE A 99 2.66 18.67 7.34
CA PHE A 99 1.65 17.64 7.17
C PHE A 99 1.73 16.65 8.33
N SER A 100 0.65 15.91 8.56
CA SER A 100 0.57 14.89 9.59
C SER A 100 0.56 13.49 8.99
N TYR A 101 0.94 12.50 9.80
CA TYR A 101 0.75 11.08 9.51
C TYR A 101 -0.26 10.50 10.51
N SER A 102 -1.26 9.82 9.98
CA SER A 102 -2.25 9.10 10.79
C SER A 102 -1.92 7.62 10.85
N PRO A 103 -1.34 7.12 11.97
CA PRO A 103 -0.98 5.69 12.11
C PRO A 103 -2.22 4.80 11.97
N ASN A 104 -2.11 3.77 11.15
CA ASN A 104 -3.21 2.85 10.88
C ASN A 104 -2.72 1.51 10.33
N HIS A 105 -3.53 0.47 10.49
CA HIS A 105 -3.50 -0.70 9.62
C HIS A 105 -4.35 -0.41 8.39
N LEU A 106 -3.88 -0.78 7.20
CA LEU A 106 -4.58 -0.42 5.97
C LEU A 106 -5.99 -1.02 5.89
N SER A 107 -6.19 -2.19 6.50
CA SER A 107 -7.52 -2.82 6.62
C SER A 107 -8.53 -2.01 7.46
N GLU A 108 -8.09 -1.03 8.26
CA GLU A 108 -8.93 -0.31 9.20
C GLU A 108 -9.23 1.13 8.77
N VAL A 109 -8.55 1.64 7.73
CA VAL A 109 -8.62 3.05 7.32
C VAL A 109 -10.05 3.53 7.09
N SER A 110 -10.84 2.83 6.31
CA SER A 110 -12.22 3.23 6.05
C SER A 110 -13.02 3.34 7.35
N SER A 111 -12.85 2.37 8.24
CA SER A 111 -13.62 2.30 9.48
C SER A 111 -13.26 3.40 10.48
N PHE A 112 -11.99 3.79 10.57
CA PHE A 112 -11.66 4.92 11.46
C PHE A 112 -12.13 6.26 10.88
N ILE A 113 -12.12 6.43 9.54
CA ILE A 113 -12.61 7.66 8.93
C ILE A 113 -14.07 7.89 9.32
N TRP A 114 -14.96 6.94 9.13
CA TRP A 114 -16.37 7.18 9.48
C TRP A 114 -16.70 7.11 10.99
N ARG A 115 -15.81 6.54 11.81
CA ARG A 115 -16.02 6.50 13.27
C ARG A 115 -15.45 7.70 13.99
N CYS A 116 -14.35 8.27 13.48
CA CYS A 116 -13.59 9.31 14.18
C CYS A 116 -13.69 10.69 13.51
N HIS A 117 -14.19 10.75 12.26
CA HIS A 117 -14.24 11.98 11.47
C HIS A 117 -15.66 12.28 10.98
N GLU A 118 -16.47 12.85 11.86
CA GLU A 118 -17.86 13.21 11.55
C GLU A 118 -18.01 14.31 10.49
N ARG A 119 -16.91 15.01 10.15
CA ARG A 119 -16.88 16.09 9.14
C ARG A 119 -16.54 15.63 7.74
N THR A 120 -16.42 14.32 7.50
CA THR A 120 -16.16 13.78 6.17
C THR A 120 -17.40 13.95 5.29
N GLU A 121 -17.41 14.98 4.45
CA GLU A 121 -18.57 15.31 3.62
C GLU A 121 -18.35 15.02 2.14
N THR A 122 -17.11 15.00 1.67
CA THR A 122 -16.79 14.86 0.25
C THR A 122 -15.78 13.75 0.01
N VAL A 123 -16.04 12.94 -0.99
CA VAL A 123 -15.08 11.98 -1.55
C VAL A 123 -14.81 12.35 -3.00
N VAL A 124 -13.54 12.33 -3.39
CA VAL A 124 -13.10 12.57 -4.76
C VAL A 124 -12.46 11.31 -5.35
N TYR A 125 -12.59 11.10 -6.66
CA TYR A 125 -12.12 9.85 -7.28
C TYR A 125 -11.80 10.00 -8.76
N VAL A 126 -10.69 9.40 -9.25
CA VAL A 126 -10.53 9.12 -10.69
C VAL A 126 -11.27 7.82 -11.01
N VAL A 127 -12.01 7.82 -12.10
CA VAL A 127 -12.79 6.65 -12.54
C VAL A 127 -12.60 6.38 -14.03
N SER A 128 -12.91 5.15 -14.46
CA SER A 128 -12.98 4.80 -15.89
C SER A 128 -14.12 5.53 -16.60
N PRO A 129 -14.17 5.58 -17.93
CA PRO A 129 -15.36 5.98 -18.66
C PRO A 129 -16.62 5.22 -18.22
N MET A 130 -17.77 5.91 -18.26
CA MET A 130 -19.07 5.33 -17.93
C MET A 130 -19.52 4.31 -18.99
N ASP A 131 -20.00 3.14 -18.56
CA ASP A 131 -20.59 2.16 -19.47
C ASP A 131 -22.02 2.49 -19.88
N GLU A 132 -22.60 1.63 -20.74
CA GLU A 132 -23.96 1.79 -21.23
C GLU A 132 -25.05 1.63 -20.15
N HIS A 133 -24.68 1.01 -19.02
CA HIS A 133 -25.55 0.79 -17.86
C HIS A 133 -25.40 1.87 -16.78
N GLY A 134 -24.59 2.91 -17.02
CA GLY A 134 -24.40 4.04 -16.12
C GLY A 134 -23.35 3.81 -15.02
N TYR A 135 -22.48 2.81 -15.17
CA TYR A 135 -21.43 2.53 -14.18
C TYR A 135 -20.08 3.00 -14.62
N PHE A 136 -19.36 3.61 -13.66
CA PHE A 136 -17.94 3.84 -13.68
C PHE A 136 -17.27 2.76 -12.83
N THR A 137 -16.04 2.35 -13.17
CA THR A 137 -15.21 1.58 -12.26
C THR A 137 -14.11 2.48 -11.69
N THR A 138 -13.61 2.14 -10.51
CA THR A 138 -12.49 2.88 -9.90
C THR A 138 -11.14 2.57 -10.57
N GLY A 139 -11.14 1.72 -11.58
CA GLY A 139 -9.96 1.41 -12.38
C GLY A 139 -8.89 0.67 -11.59
N THR A 140 -7.70 1.27 -11.53
CA THR A 140 -6.51 0.63 -10.93
C THR A 140 -6.57 0.49 -9.41
N HIS A 141 -7.64 0.90 -8.74
CA HIS A 141 -7.69 0.91 -7.27
C HIS A 141 -9.10 0.75 -6.75
N CYS A 142 -9.22 0.12 -5.58
CA CYS A 142 -10.42 0.10 -4.75
C CYS A 142 -9.97 0.14 -3.29
N ASP A 143 -9.86 1.33 -2.75
CA ASP A 143 -9.31 1.57 -1.43
C ASP A 143 -10.39 2.01 -0.40
N TRP A 144 -9.94 2.64 0.68
CA TRP A 144 -10.81 3.17 1.72
C TRP A 144 -11.80 4.22 1.21
N ALA A 145 -11.41 5.06 0.24
CA ALA A 145 -12.25 6.17 -0.23
C ALA A 145 -13.52 5.66 -0.89
N TRP A 146 -13.46 4.55 -1.65
CA TRP A 146 -14.66 3.90 -2.20
C TRP A 146 -15.61 3.45 -1.09
N GLU A 147 -15.08 2.82 -0.05
CA GLU A 147 -15.89 2.32 1.05
C GLU A 147 -16.48 3.46 1.90
N VAL A 148 -15.71 4.53 2.12
CA VAL A 148 -16.18 5.76 2.77
C VAL A 148 -17.32 6.38 1.95
N ALA A 149 -17.16 6.52 0.62
CA ALA A 149 -18.21 7.03 -0.25
C ALA A 149 -19.51 6.22 -0.18
N LYS A 150 -19.41 4.90 0.00
CA LYS A 150 -20.57 3.98 0.03
C LYS A 150 -21.22 3.85 1.39
N ARG A 151 -20.47 4.06 2.48
CA ARG A 151 -20.92 3.65 3.82
C ARG A 151 -20.91 4.76 4.86
N ALA A 152 -20.13 5.81 4.69
CA ALA A 152 -20.08 6.88 5.67
C ALA A 152 -21.34 7.76 5.59
N PRO A 153 -22.14 7.84 6.68
CA PRO A 153 -23.39 8.60 6.66
C PRO A 153 -23.22 10.11 6.48
N SER A 154 -22.02 10.61 6.79
CA SER A 154 -21.67 12.03 6.66
C SER A 154 -21.35 12.45 5.24
N VAL A 155 -21.04 11.51 4.34
CA VAL A 155 -20.72 11.82 2.93
C VAL A 155 -21.95 12.30 2.18
N LYS A 156 -21.85 13.50 1.65
CA LYS A 156 -22.90 14.18 0.88
C LYS A 156 -22.56 14.28 -0.60
N TYR A 157 -21.27 14.36 -0.91
CA TYR A 157 -20.80 14.68 -2.25
C TYR A 157 -19.75 13.65 -2.72
N ILE A 158 -19.99 13.08 -3.89
CA ILE A 158 -19.04 12.20 -4.58
C ILE A 158 -18.70 12.89 -5.91
N LEU A 159 -17.46 13.38 -6.02
CA LEU A 159 -16.98 14.07 -7.22
C LEU A 159 -16.05 13.11 -7.96
N VAL A 160 -16.35 12.85 -9.23
CA VAL A 160 -15.53 11.94 -10.04
C VAL A 160 -14.86 12.67 -11.19
N GLU A 161 -13.59 12.31 -11.41
CA GLU A 161 -12.80 12.72 -12.55
C GLU A 161 -12.68 11.53 -13.51
N VAL A 162 -13.35 11.60 -14.65
CA VAL A 162 -13.36 10.54 -15.68
C VAL A 162 -12.08 10.65 -16.49
N ASN A 163 -11.37 9.54 -16.61
CA ASN A 163 -10.12 9.46 -17.39
C ASN A 163 -10.18 8.28 -18.36
N GLU A 164 -10.05 8.53 -19.66
CA GLU A 164 -10.02 7.49 -20.71
C GLU A 164 -8.83 6.52 -20.57
N ASN A 165 -7.74 6.97 -19.92
CA ASN A 165 -6.59 6.11 -19.64
C ASN A 165 -6.81 5.20 -18.42
N MET A 166 -7.87 5.41 -17.62
CA MET A 166 -8.18 4.58 -16.47
C MET A 166 -8.84 3.28 -16.93
N PRO A 167 -8.22 2.10 -16.70
CA PRO A 167 -8.76 0.84 -17.18
C PRO A 167 -10.12 0.55 -16.55
N ARG A 168 -10.98 -0.14 -17.30
CA ARG A 168 -12.18 -0.73 -16.76
C ARG A 168 -11.83 -2.02 -16.04
N THR A 169 -12.19 -2.12 -14.77
CA THR A 169 -11.79 -3.26 -13.95
C THR A 169 -12.99 -3.90 -13.23
N HIS A 170 -12.80 -5.10 -12.71
CA HIS A 170 -13.84 -5.90 -12.09
C HIS A 170 -13.64 -5.99 -10.58
N GLY A 171 -14.73 -6.28 -9.85
CA GLY A 171 -14.70 -6.45 -8.41
C GLY A 171 -15.83 -5.68 -7.72
N ASN A 172 -15.57 -5.24 -6.49
CA ASN A 172 -16.49 -4.37 -5.75
C ASN A 172 -15.97 -2.92 -5.79
N ASN A 173 -15.94 -2.34 -6.98
CA ASN A 173 -15.17 -1.14 -7.28
C ASN A 173 -15.91 -0.20 -8.26
N SER A 174 -17.22 -0.06 -8.16
CA SER A 174 -17.98 0.76 -9.10
C SER A 174 -18.84 1.82 -8.43
N PHE A 175 -19.11 2.89 -9.19
CA PHE A 175 -20.12 3.90 -8.89
C PHE A 175 -21.15 3.94 -10.02
N HIS A 176 -22.43 4.00 -9.67
CA HIS A 176 -23.49 4.30 -10.64
C HIS A 176 -23.64 5.82 -10.76
N ILE A 177 -23.96 6.33 -11.95
CA ILE A 177 -24.11 7.76 -12.21
C ILE A 177 -25.10 8.46 -11.26
N SER A 178 -26.10 7.73 -10.74
CA SER A 178 -27.05 8.29 -9.76
C SER A 178 -26.41 8.64 -8.41
N GLU A 179 -25.32 7.97 -8.05
CA GLU A 179 -24.63 8.17 -6.79
C GLU A 179 -23.63 9.37 -6.84
N VAL A 180 -23.21 9.73 -8.05
CA VAL A 180 -22.20 10.77 -8.29
C VAL A 180 -22.85 12.14 -8.26
N THR A 181 -22.20 13.10 -7.60
CA THR A 181 -22.67 14.50 -7.53
C THR A 181 -22.28 15.29 -8.77
N ALA A 182 -21.02 15.23 -9.16
CA ALA A 182 -20.48 15.94 -10.33
C ALA A 182 -19.46 15.06 -11.06
N VAL A 183 -19.41 15.24 -12.38
CA VAL A 183 -18.49 14.56 -13.29
C VAL A 183 -17.59 15.60 -13.94
N VAL A 184 -16.29 15.37 -13.91
CA VAL A 184 -15.27 16.16 -14.61
C VAL A 184 -14.52 15.25 -15.56
N GLU A 185 -14.25 15.67 -16.78
CA GLU A 185 -13.42 14.92 -17.72
C GLU A 185 -11.99 15.47 -17.72
N ASN A 186 -11.01 14.57 -17.47
CA ASN A 186 -9.60 14.90 -17.51
C ASN A 186 -8.77 13.68 -17.92
N HIS A 187 -8.33 13.65 -19.18
CA HIS A 187 -7.69 12.49 -19.82
C HIS A 187 -6.17 12.57 -19.77
N VAL A 188 -5.61 12.46 -18.56
CA VAL A 188 -4.16 12.48 -18.35
C VAL A 188 -3.59 11.06 -18.29
N PRO A 189 -2.34 10.82 -18.75
CA PRO A 189 -1.70 9.51 -18.61
C PRO A 189 -1.63 9.09 -17.15
N LEU A 190 -1.78 7.80 -16.86
CA LEU A 190 -1.58 7.26 -15.51
C LEU A 190 -0.10 7.34 -15.12
N VAL A 191 0.15 7.54 -13.83
CA VAL A 191 1.52 7.49 -13.30
C VAL A 191 2.02 6.05 -13.37
N GLN A 192 3.24 5.88 -13.88
CA GLN A 192 3.92 4.60 -13.96
C GLN A 192 5.10 4.58 -12.99
N LEU A 193 5.39 3.40 -12.44
CA LEU A 193 6.60 3.19 -11.65
C LEU A 193 7.75 2.82 -12.58
N PRO A 194 8.96 3.35 -12.34
CA PRO A 194 10.14 2.91 -13.06
C PRO A 194 10.49 1.47 -12.67
N GLU A 195 11.12 0.76 -13.59
CA GLU A 195 11.70 -0.54 -13.30
C GLU A 195 12.82 -0.40 -12.26
N ILE A 196 12.78 -1.23 -11.22
CA ILE A 196 13.79 -1.25 -10.17
C ILE A 196 14.76 -2.39 -10.47
N PRO A 197 16.04 -2.09 -10.71
CA PRO A 197 17.04 -3.12 -10.96
C PRO A 197 17.23 -4.01 -9.74
N ILE A 198 17.49 -5.29 -9.99
CA ILE A 198 17.76 -6.28 -8.94
C ILE A 198 19.25 -6.26 -8.62
N SER A 199 19.61 -6.05 -7.35
CA SER A 199 21.00 -6.14 -6.85
C SER A 199 21.39 -7.59 -6.58
N LYS A 200 22.67 -7.84 -6.33
CA LYS A 200 23.14 -9.18 -5.94
C LYS A 200 22.57 -9.64 -4.60
N GLU A 201 22.42 -8.71 -3.67
CA GLU A 201 21.81 -8.96 -2.37
C GLU A 201 20.32 -9.31 -2.53
N ASP A 202 19.62 -8.63 -3.45
CA ASP A 202 18.22 -8.95 -3.78
C ASP A 202 18.09 -10.36 -4.34
N GLU A 203 19.00 -10.77 -5.24
CA GLU A 203 19.03 -12.13 -5.80
C GLU A 203 19.16 -13.19 -4.70
N VAL A 204 20.11 -13.01 -3.77
CA VAL A 204 20.34 -13.96 -2.68
C VAL A 204 19.12 -14.03 -1.75
N ILE A 205 18.60 -12.90 -1.33
CA ILE A 205 17.39 -12.83 -0.48
C ILE A 205 16.19 -13.44 -1.23
N GLY A 206 16.04 -13.08 -2.50
CA GLY A 206 14.97 -13.58 -3.37
C GLY A 206 14.98 -15.09 -3.51
N GLN A 207 16.15 -15.68 -3.70
CA GLN A 207 16.31 -17.14 -3.79
C GLN A 207 15.94 -17.83 -2.47
N TYR A 208 16.44 -17.31 -1.32
CA TYR A 208 16.08 -17.88 -0.01
C TYR A 208 14.57 -17.90 0.23
N ILE A 209 13.88 -16.82 -0.15
CA ILE A 209 12.42 -16.76 0.01
C ILE A 209 11.71 -17.68 -0.98
N ALA A 210 12.11 -17.66 -2.26
CA ALA A 210 11.50 -18.48 -3.31
C ALA A 210 11.58 -19.99 -3.01
N ASP A 211 12.67 -20.45 -2.39
CA ASP A 211 12.83 -21.85 -1.95
C ASP A 211 11.80 -22.25 -0.87
N GLN A 212 11.26 -21.26 -0.13
CA GLN A 212 10.23 -21.48 0.89
C GLN A 212 8.79 -21.45 0.34
N VAL A 213 8.60 -21.05 -0.91
CA VAL A 213 7.28 -20.98 -1.57
C VAL A 213 6.96 -22.33 -2.18
N PRO A 214 5.95 -23.07 -1.72
CA PRO A 214 5.52 -24.31 -2.36
C PRO A 214 4.72 -24.02 -3.64
N ASP A 215 4.58 -25.02 -4.51
CA ASP A 215 3.56 -25.00 -5.56
C ASP A 215 2.17 -24.75 -4.94
N GLU A 216 1.25 -24.17 -5.70
CA GLU A 216 -0.11 -23.85 -5.27
C GLU A 216 -0.19 -22.79 -4.14
N ALA A 217 0.93 -22.17 -3.76
CA ALA A 217 0.92 -21.09 -2.75
C ALA A 217 0.12 -19.88 -3.21
N CYS A 218 -0.51 -19.19 -2.27
CA CYS A 218 -1.13 -17.89 -2.51
C CYS A 218 -0.16 -16.78 -2.08
N ILE A 219 0.32 -15.98 -3.02
CA ILE A 219 1.39 -15.01 -2.77
C ILE A 219 0.87 -13.58 -2.60
N GLN A 220 1.57 -12.82 -1.76
CA GLN A 220 1.57 -11.36 -1.67
C GLN A 220 3.01 -10.88 -1.79
N LEU A 221 3.27 -9.99 -2.73
CA LEU A 221 4.55 -9.35 -2.95
C LEU A 221 4.39 -7.83 -2.80
N GLY A 222 5.39 -7.18 -2.21
CA GLY A 222 5.54 -5.72 -2.25
C GLY A 222 6.18 -5.24 -3.55
N ILE A 223 6.69 -4.00 -3.53
CA ILE A 223 7.52 -3.42 -4.59
C ILE A 223 8.98 -3.34 -4.12
N GLY A 224 9.90 -3.31 -5.07
CA GLY A 224 11.33 -3.15 -4.81
C GLY A 224 12.18 -4.29 -5.34
N GLY A 225 13.50 -4.20 -5.15
CA GLY A 225 14.46 -5.17 -5.65
C GLY A 225 14.19 -6.59 -5.12
N VAL A 226 14.00 -6.75 -3.82
CA VAL A 226 13.74 -8.07 -3.21
C VAL A 226 12.45 -8.72 -3.74
N PRO A 227 11.26 -8.07 -3.77
CA PRO A 227 10.07 -8.65 -4.36
C PRO A 227 10.23 -9.01 -5.84
N ASN A 228 10.92 -8.19 -6.64
CA ASN A 228 11.21 -8.48 -8.04
C ASN A 228 12.12 -9.71 -8.18
N ALA A 229 13.14 -9.83 -7.35
CA ALA A 229 14.04 -11.00 -7.32
C ALA A 229 13.26 -12.27 -6.91
N VAL A 230 12.41 -12.20 -5.88
CA VAL A 230 11.55 -13.32 -5.51
C VAL A 230 10.71 -13.76 -6.70
N ALA A 231 10.01 -12.84 -7.36
CA ALA A 231 9.17 -13.16 -8.52
C ALA A 231 9.98 -13.82 -9.65
N HIS A 232 11.21 -13.35 -9.90
CA HIS A 232 12.11 -13.98 -10.88
C HIS A 232 12.35 -15.47 -10.57
N PHE A 233 12.67 -15.79 -9.30
CA PHE A 233 12.95 -17.18 -8.87
C PHE A 233 11.69 -18.05 -8.71
N LEU A 234 10.49 -17.45 -8.72
CA LEU A 234 9.23 -18.22 -8.71
C LEU A 234 8.86 -18.80 -10.09
N SER A 235 9.62 -18.50 -11.15
CA SER A 235 9.30 -18.94 -12.53
C SER A 235 9.24 -20.44 -12.72
N ASN A 236 9.78 -21.25 -11.81
CA ASN A 236 9.74 -22.72 -11.82
C ASN A 236 8.60 -23.31 -10.98
N LYS A 237 7.78 -22.47 -10.32
CA LYS A 237 6.64 -22.93 -9.53
C LYS A 237 5.40 -23.15 -10.39
N ARG A 238 4.39 -23.79 -9.82
CA ARG A 238 3.15 -24.16 -10.51
C ARG A 238 1.93 -23.74 -9.70
N ASP A 239 0.91 -23.31 -10.44
CA ASP A 239 -0.43 -23.01 -9.91
C ASP A 239 -0.46 -22.02 -8.75
N LEU A 240 0.44 -21.02 -8.77
CA LEU A 240 0.40 -19.97 -7.75
C LEU A 240 -0.90 -19.16 -7.82
N GLY A 241 -1.37 -18.74 -6.68
CA GLY A 241 -2.48 -17.80 -6.52
C GLY A 241 -2.00 -16.42 -6.10
N VAL A 242 -2.84 -15.40 -6.30
CA VAL A 242 -2.58 -14.02 -5.87
C VAL A 242 -3.69 -13.54 -4.95
N HIS A 243 -3.29 -13.04 -3.78
CA HIS A 243 -4.10 -12.26 -2.87
C HIS A 243 -3.16 -11.21 -2.27
N THR A 244 -3.23 -10.00 -2.77
CA THR A 244 -2.24 -8.96 -2.50
C THR A 244 -2.91 -7.61 -2.28
N GLU A 245 -2.27 -6.73 -1.51
CA GLU A 245 -2.66 -5.34 -1.44
C GLU A 245 -2.47 -4.66 -2.80
N MET A 246 -1.25 -4.74 -3.32
CA MET A 246 -0.86 -4.13 -4.59
C MET A 246 -0.54 -5.20 -5.62
N LEU A 247 -1.13 -5.09 -6.82
CA LEU A 247 -0.78 -5.87 -8.00
C LEU A 247 0.37 -5.17 -8.73
N THR A 248 1.36 -5.94 -9.19
CA THR A 248 2.61 -5.44 -9.79
C THR A 248 2.92 -6.12 -11.13
N ASP A 249 3.81 -5.51 -11.94
CA ASP A 249 4.25 -6.06 -13.23
C ASP A 249 4.82 -7.48 -13.10
N SER A 250 5.57 -7.77 -12.03
CA SER A 250 6.15 -9.10 -11.82
C SER A 250 5.09 -10.21 -11.67
N MET A 251 3.89 -9.90 -11.20
CA MET A 251 2.78 -10.85 -11.15
C MET A 251 2.18 -11.08 -12.54
N VAL A 252 2.17 -10.06 -13.40
CA VAL A 252 1.77 -10.20 -14.80
C VAL A 252 2.75 -11.10 -15.54
N ASP A 253 4.07 -10.91 -15.34
CA ASP A 253 5.10 -11.76 -15.93
C ASP A 253 4.95 -13.23 -15.53
N LEU A 254 4.68 -13.51 -14.26
CA LEU A 254 4.42 -14.85 -13.78
C LEU A 254 3.12 -15.47 -14.34
N TYR A 255 2.10 -14.65 -14.55
CA TYR A 255 0.87 -15.08 -15.19
C TYR A 255 1.10 -15.45 -16.67
N GLU A 256 1.79 -14.60 -17.42
CA GLU A 256 2.12 -14.86 -18.85
C GLU A 256 2.98 -16.11 -19.02
N LYS A 257 3.84 -16.43 -18.05
CA LYS A 257 4.61 -17.68 -17.99
C LYS A 257 3.79 -18.90 -17.57
N GLY A 258 2.51 -18.74 -17.22
CA GLY A 258 1.64 -19.82 -16.76
C GLY A 258 1.92 -20.27 -15.32
N VAL A 259 2.72 -19.55 -14.56
CA VAL A 259 3.05 -19.85 -13.16
C VAL A 259 1.89 -19.48 -12.23
N ILE A 260 1.27 -18.31 -12.45
CA ILE A 260 0.08 -17.87 -11.72
C ILE A 260 -1.16 -18.28 -12.50
N THR A 261 -1.95 -19.17 -11.92
CA THR A 261 -3.24 -19.61 -12.48
C THR A 261 -4.41 -19.28 -11.56
N CYS A 262 -4.15 -19.08 -10.28
CA CYS A 262 -5.14 -18.97 -9.21
C CYS A 262 -6.11 -20.16 -9.09
N ALA A 263 -5.89 -21.24 -9.85
CA ALA A 263 -6.80 -22.39 -9.94
C ALA A 263 -6.88 -23.17 -8.61
N LYS A 264 -5.83 -23.12 -7.80
CA LYS A 264 -5.73 -23.85 -6.53
C LYS A 264 -6.04 -23.01 -5.29
N LYS A 265 -6.42 -21.75 -5.46
CA LYS A 265 -6.87 -20.94 -4.33
C LYS A 265 -8.09 -21.54 -3.66
N ASN A 266 -8.14 -21.48 -2.34
CA ASN A 266 -9.28 -21.97 -1.54
C ASN A 266 -10.38 -20.90 -1.41
N TYR A 267 -10.02 -19.65 -1.62
CA TYR A 267 -10.93 -18.52 -1.62
C TYR A 267 -10.74 -17.67 -2.87
N ALA A 268 -11.82 -17.28 -3.51
CA ALA A 268 -11.81 -16.60 -4.81
C ALA A 268 -10.97 -17.38 -5.84
N THR A 269 -11.30 -18.67 -6.04
CA THR A 269 -10.65 -19.56 -7.00
C THR A 269 -10.67 -18.94 -8.39
N SER A 270 -9.58 -19.10 -9.13
CA SER A 270 -9.36 -18.52 -10.47
C SER A 270 -9.42 -16.99 -10.53
N LYS A 271 -9.23 -16.31 -9.39
CA LYS A 271 -9.19 -14.84 -9.32
C LYS A 271 -7.94 -14.35 -8.59
N MET A 272 -7.29 -13.34 -9.14
CA MET A 272 -6.35 -12.48 -8.44
C MET A 272 -7.15 -11.47 -7.63
N LEU A 273 -6.93 -11.37 -6.33
CA LEU A 273 -7.53 -10.35 -5.49
C LEU A 273 -6.50 -9.28 -5.17
N ALA A 274 -6.86 -8.01 -5.41
CA ALA A 274 -6.04 -6.86 -5.08
C ALA A 274 -6.88 -5.68 -4.59
N SER A 275 -6.25 -4.73 -3.90
CA SER A 275 -6.86 -3.44 -3.59
C SER A 275 -6.48 -2.39 -4.64
N PHE A 276 -5.25 -2.44 -5.13
CA PHE A 276 -4.82 -1.53 -6.19
C PHE A 276 -3.73 -2.15 -7.07
N ALA A 277 -3.50 -1.50 -8.21
CA ALA A 277 -2.41 -1.80 -9.13
C ALA A 277 -1.59 -0.54 -9.37
N LEU A 278 -0.28 -0.64 -9.27
CA LEU A 278 0.64 0.45 -9.58
C LEU A 278 1.92 -0.14 -10.20
N GLY A 279 2.21 0.24 -11.43
CA GLY A 279 3.33 -0.31 -12.20
C GLY A 279 3.48 0.36 -13.55
N SER A 280 3.78 -0.39 -14.59
CA SER A 280 3.94 0.09 -15.95
C SER A 280 2.62 0.09 -16.74
N GLN A 281 2.64 0.58 -17.96
CA GLN A 281 1.51 0.48 -18.89
C GLN A 281 1.08 -0.98 -19.13
N LYS A 282 2.03 -1.92 -19.17
CA LYS A 282 1.76 -3.36 -19.31
C LYS A 282 0.78 -3.85 -18.22
N LEU A 283 1.00 -3.44 -16.97
CA LEU A 283 0.11 -3.80 -15.87
C LEU A 283 -1.29 -3.20 -16.07
N TYR A 284 -1.37 -1.92 -16.50
CA TYR A 284 -2.66 -1.26 -16.71
C TYR A 284 -3.44 -1.88 -17.87
N ASP A 285 -2.77 -2.25 -18.94
CA ASP A 285 -3.35 -2.98 -20.07
C ASP A 285 -3.83 -4.39 -19.64
N PHE A 286 -3.04 -5.06 -18.80
CA PHE A 286 -3.40 -6.39 -18.27
C PHE A 286 -4.65 -6.39 -17.41
N VAL A 287 -4.86 -5.37 -16.58
CA VAL A 287 -6.04 -5.31 -15.70
C VAL A 287 -7.28 -4.78 -16.42
N ASN A 288 -7.13 -4.18 -17.62
CA ASN A 288 -8.24 -3.63 -18.36
C ASN A 288 -9.17 -4.74 -18.87
N ASP A 289 -10.41 -4.69 -18.42
CA ASP A 289 -11.48 -5.66 -18.72
C ASP A 289 -11.09 -7.15 -18.51
N ASN A 290 -10.16 -7.38 -17.59
CA ASN A 290 -9.69 -8.72 -17.25
C ASN A 290 -10.48 -9.29 -16.07
N THR A 291 -11.41 -10.21 -16.36
CA THR A 291 -12.26 -10.84 -15.34
C THR A 291 -11.49 -11.68 -14.32
N MET A 292 -10.24 -12.05 -14.60
CA MET A 292 -9.41 -12.76 -13.63
C MET A 292 -8.96 -11.85 -12.49
N VAL A 293 -8.79 -10.55 -12.73
CA VAL A 293 -8.38 -9.58 -11.72
C VAL A 293 -9.62 -8.97 -11.06
N GLN A 294 -9.63 -8.97 -9.74
CA GLN A 294 -10.75 -8.45 -8.95
C GLN A 294 -10.23 -7.45 -7.92
N PHE A 295 -10.72 -6.21 -8.01
CA PHE A 295 -10.40 -5.16 -7.03
C PHE A 295 -11.49 -5.06 -5.96
N PHE A 296 -11.05 -5.09 -4.71
CA PHE A 296 -11.90 -4.96 -3.53
C PHE A 296 -11.33 -3.95 -2.54
N PRO A 297 -12.16 -3.35 -1.68
CA PRO A 297 -11.69 -2.40 -0.67
C PRO A 297 -10.58 -2.97 0.22
N THR A 298 -9.70 -2.11 0.68
CA THR A 298 -8.59 -2.49 1.59
C THR A 298 -9.08 -3.19 2.86
N SER A 299 -10.24 -2.81 3.39
CA SER A 299 -10.87 -3.47 4.54
C SER A 299 -11.20 -4.95 4.31
N PHE A 300 -11.31 -5.36 3.05
CA PHE A 300 -11.55 -6.74 2.65
C PHE A 300 -10.27 -7.46 2.25
N VAL A 301 -9.50 -6.91 1.32
CA VAL A 301 -8.28 -7.55 0.80
C VAL A 301 -7.23 -7.68 1.89
N ASN A 302 -7.02 -6.65 2.70
CA ASN A 302 -6.04 -6.62 3.77
C ASN A 302 -6.54 -7.27 5.09
N ASN A 303 -7.79 -7.73 5.14
CA ASN A 303 -8.31 -8.35 6.36
C ASN A 303 -7.60 -9.68 6.64
N PRO A 304 -6.92 -9.84 7.80
CA PRO A 304 -6.21 -11.08 8.13
C PRO A 304 -7.09 -12.33 8.08
N LYS A 305 -8.37 -12.22 8.45
CA LYS A 305 -9.32 -13.33 8.38
C LYS A 305 -9.66 -13.72 6.94
N VAL A 306 -9.69 -12.76 6.02
CA VAL A 306 -9.94 -13.02 4.59
C VAL A 306 -8.71 -13.62 3.94
N ILE A 307 -7.52 -13.05 4.20
CA ILE A 307 -6.22 -13.55 3.73
C ILE A 307 -6.05 -15.01 4.16
N GLY A 308 -6.31 -15.32 5.44
CA GLY A 308 -6.15 -16.65 6.03
C GLY A 308 -7.09 -17.73 5.48
N ARG A 309 -8.10 -17.39 4.66
CA ARG A 309 -8.95 -18.37 3.97
C ARG A 309 -8.20 -19.16 2.90
N ASN A 310 -7.17 -18.57 2.31
CA ASN A 310 -6.28 -19.29 1.39
C ASN A 310 -5.26 -20.13 2.18
N ARG A 311 -4.93 -21.31 1.68
CA ARG A 311 -3.83 -22.14 2.22
C ARG A 311 -2.51 -21.65 1.65
N ASN A 312 -1.42 -21.94 2.39
CA ASN A 312 -0.05 -21.62 1.97
C ASN A 312 0.11 -20.15 1.53
N VAL A 313 -0.49 -19.22 2.27
CA VAL A 313 -0.26 -17.81 2.01
C VAL A 313 1.20 -17.49 2.32
N VAL A 314 1.90 -16.94 1.34
CA VAL A 314 3.27 -16.45 1.51
C VAL A 314 3.26 -14.95 1.33
N SER A 315 3.50 -14.24 2.44
CA SER A 315 3.55 -12.78 2.50
C SER A 315 5.00 -12.30 2.56
N ILE A 316 5.39 -11.39 1.68
CA ILE A 316 6.76 -10.90 1.53
C ILE A 316 6.76 -9.39 1.57
N ASN A 317 7.40 -8.83 2.61
CA ASN A 317 7.50 -7.40 2.85
C ASN A 317 8.93 -7.02 3.24
N ALA A 318 9.25 -5.73 3.16
CA ALA A 318 10.54 -5.20 3.58
C ALA A 318 10.46 -4.57 4.98
N THR A 319 11.58 -4.55 5.70
CA THR A 319 11.75 -3.79 6.93
C THR A 319 13.05 -2.98 6.88
N LEU A 320 13.11 -1.88 7.62
CA LEU A 320 14.30 -1.02 7.64
C LEU A 320 15.35 -1.52 8.62
N GLU A 321 14.90 -1.97 9.80
CA GLU A 321 15.75 -2.57 10.83
C GLU A 321 14.98 -3.55 11.70
N VAL A 322 15.70 -4.43 12.38
CA VAL A 322 15.17 -5.39 13.34
C VAL A 322 16.06 -5.46 14.58
N ASP A 323 15.48 -5.52 15.77
CA ASP A 323 16.25 -5.74 17.01
C ASP A 323 16.41 -7.23 17.36
N LEU A 324 17.29 -7.52 18.33
CA LEU A 324 17.58 -8.90 18.76
C LEU A 324 16.37 -9.61 19.40
N THR A 325 15.30 -8.89 19.71
CA THR A 325 14.04 -9.47 20.21
C THR A 325 13.09 -9.84 19.09
N GLY A 326 13.33 -9.33 17.87
CA GLY A 326 12.53 -9.54 16.68
C GLY A 326 11.48 -8.47 16.44
N GLN A 327 11.58 -7.29 17.05
CA GLN A 327 10.78 -6.12 16.68
C GLN A 327 11.30 -5.56 15.37
N CYS A 328 10.41 -5.25 14.42
CA CYS A 328 10.76 -4.67 13.12
C CYS A 328 10.22 -3.25 12.99
N ALA A 329 11.11 -2.31 12.65
CA ALA A 329 10.77 -0.95 12.26
C ALA A 329 10.80 -0.85 10.73
N SER A 330 9.66 -0.53 10.10
CA SER A 330 9.52 -0.53 8.64
C SER A 330 9.09 0.81 8.09
N GLU A 331 8.64 1.74 8.93
CA GLU A 331 8.01 2.99 8.51
C GLU A 331 8.72 4.25 8.98
N SER A 332 9.72 4.13 9.87
CA SER A 332 10.48 5.27 10.39
C SER A 332 11.99 4.99 10.43
N ILE A 333 12.79 6.05 10.36
CA ILE A 333 14.23 6.05 10.58
C ILE A 333 14.47 6.87 11.85
N GLY A 334 14.70 6.20 12.98
CA GLY A 334 14.58 6.85 14.27
C GLY A 334 13.18 7.46 14.44
N HIS A 335 13.09 8.69 14.95
CA HIS A 335 11.82 9.41 15.11
C HIS A 335 11.23 9.98 13.80
N MET A 336 11.99 9.90 12.71
CA MET A 336 11.59 10.50 11.44
C MET A 336 10.69 9.55 10.65
N GLN A 337 9.42 9.92 10.43
CA GLN A 337 8.49 9.17 9.62
C GLN A 337 8.97 9.10 8.16
N TYR A 338 9.06 7.90 7.60
CA TYR A 338 9.55 7.64 6.24
C TYR A 338 8.45 7.16 5.30
N SER A 339 7.58 6.28 5.78
CA SER A 339 6.45 5.73 5.04
C SER A 339 5.22 5.57 5.93
N GLY A 340 4.57 4.45 5.95
CA GLY A 340 3.46 4.10 6.83
C GLY A 340 3.45 2.60 7.07
N THR A 341 2.61 2.16 7.99
CA THR A 341 2.42 0.72 8.27
C THR A 341 1.95 -0.02 7.02
N GLY A 342 1.06 0.59 6.22
CA GLY A 342 0.42 -0.06 5.08
C GLY A 342 -0.27 -1.35 5.49
N GLY A 343 -0.22 -2.36 4.64
CA GLY A 343 -0.77 -3.69 4.92
C GLY A 343 0.23 -4.70 5.47
N GLN A 344 1.45 -4.31 5.84
CA GLN A 344 2.48 -5.26 6.30
C GLN A 344 1.99 -6.14 7.44
N VAL A 345 1.45 -5.54 8.50
CA VAL A 345 0.96 -6.28 9.68
C VAL A 345 -0.28 -7.11 9.34
N ASP A 346 -1.16 -6.58 8.49
CA ASP A 346 -2.35 -7.29 8.02
C ASP A 346 -1.97 -8.61 7.34
N PHE A 347 -1.00 -8.57 6.41
CA PHE A 347 -0.53 -9.75 5.69
C PHE A 347 0.32 -10.68 6.54
N VAL A 348 1.15 -10.16 7.46
CA VAL A 348 1.88 -10.99 8.44
C VAL A 348 0.90 -11.81 9.29
N ARG A 349 -0.14 -11.18 9.82
CA ARG A 349 -1.18 -11.84 10.60
C ARG A 349 -2.04 -12.78 9.76
N GLY A 350 -2.40 -12.36 8.54
CA GLY A 350 -3.16 -13.18 7.59
C GLY A 350 -2.40 -14.45 7.18
N ALA A 351 -1.11 -14.35 6.89
CA ALA A 351 -0.26 -15.50 6.61
C ALA A 351 -0.16 -16.46 7.80
N TRP A 352 -0.10 -15.94 9.05
CA TRP A 352 -0.12 -16.79 10.24
C TRP A 352 -1.45 -17.54 10.42
N GLN A 353 -2.58 -16.92 10.07
CA GLN A 353 -3.90 -17.57 10.13
C GLN A 353 -4.11 -18.58 9.01
N SER A 354 -3.35 -18.48 7.94
CA SER A 354 -3.41 -19.41 6.81
C SER A 354 -2.79 -20.77 7.17
N LYS A 355 -3.49 -21.85 6.85
CA LYS A 355 -2.94 -23.20 7.04
C LYS A 355 -1.71 -23.40 6.13
N GLY A 356 -0.53 -23.57 6.72
CA GLY A 356 0.75 -23.68 6.00
C GLY A 356 1.33 -22.34 5.56
N GLY A 357 0.71 -21.22 5.97
CA GLY A 357 1.15 -19.88 5.59
C GLY A 357 2.45 -19.45 6.28
N LYS A 358 3.17 -18.54 5.64
CA LYS A 358 4.44 -17.97 6.08
C LYS A 358 4.51 -16.50 5.75
N SER A 359 5.14 -15.70 6.62
CA SER A 359 5.50 -14.32 6.31
C SER A 359 6.99 -14.11 6.44
N PHE A 360 7.54 -13.28 5.55
CA PHE A 360 8.95 -12.90 5.50
C PHE A 360 9.06 -11.37 5.55
N LEU A 361 9.91 -10.88 6.45
CA LEU A 361 10.35 -9.49 6.50
C LEU A 361 11.81 -9.45 6.06
N ALA A 362 12.05 -8.89 4.89
CA ALA A 362 13.37 -8.87 4.26
C ALA A 362 14.07 -7.53 4.48
N LEU A 363 15.37 -7.57 4.69
CA LEU A 363 16.24 -6.39 4.75
C LEU A 363 17.66 -6.79 4.35
N TYR A 364 18.42 -5.83 3.81
CA TYR A 364 19.88 -6.00 3.74
C TYR A 364 20.44 -5.97 5.16
N SER A 365 21.42 -6.79 5.46
CA SER A 365 21.99 -6.87 6.81
C SER A 365 22.70 -5.58 7.23
N THR A 366 23.13 -4.77 6.25
CA THR A 366 23.88 -3.53 6.46
C THR A 366 23.41 -2.38 5.56
N TYR A 367 23.89 -1.19 5.87
CA TYR A 367 23.88 -0.02 4.99
C TYR A 367 25.15 0.79 5.20
N THR A 368 25.55 1.56 4.20
CA THR A 368 26.68 2.50 4.27
C THR A 368 26.12 3.92 4.41
N ASP A 369 26.61 4.67 5.40
CA ASP A 369 26.22 6.06 5.59
C ASP A 369 26.94 7.01 4.59
N LYS A 370 26.63 8.31 4.69
CA LYS A 370 27.20 9.34 3.80
C LYS A 370 28.72 9.52 3.98
N GLU A 371 29.26 9.07 5.09
CA GLU A 371 30.69 9.14 5.44
C GLU A 371 31.44 7.88 5.00
N GLY A 372 30.74 6.91 4.40
CA GLY A 372 31.32 5.65 3.94
C GLY A 372 31.43 4.57 5.02
N LYS A 373 30.88 4.80 6.21
CA LYS A 373 30.92 3.85 7.33
C LYS A 373 29.81 2.82 7.18
N LEU A 374 30.16 1.54 7.34
CA LEU A 374 29.23 0.42 7.34
C LEU A 374 28.52 0.31 8.69
N HIS A 375 27.20 0.09 8.65
CA HIS A 375 26.32 -0.09 9.81
C HIS A 375 25.46 -1.32 9.65
N THR A 376 25.22 -2.05 10.75
CA THR A 376 24.26 -3.17 10.75
C THR A 376 22.82 -2.67 10.87
N LYS A 377 21.89 -3.34 10.18
CA LYS A 377 20.42 -3.16 10.32
C LYS A 377 19.80 -4.14 11.31
N ILE A 378 20.54 -5.16 11.72
CA ILE A 378 20.19 -5.99 12.89
C ILE A 378 20.79 -5.32 14.10
N LYS A 379 19.94 -4.80 15.00
CA LYS A 379 20.32 -3.93 16.12
C LYS A 379 20.21 -4.67 17.46
N PRO A 380 20.99 -4.32 18.48
CA PRO A 380 20.74 -4.76 19.85
C PRO A 380 19.35 -4.36 20.35
N SER A 381 18.99 -3.10 20.13
CA SER A 381 17.68 -2.48 20.28
C SER A 381 17.43 -1.58 19.07
N LEU A 382 16.17 -1.36 18.68
CA LEU A 382 15.85 -0.45 17.58
C LEU A 382 16.48 0.92 17.79
N THR A 383 16.79 1.61 16.71
CA THR A 383 17.27 2.98 16.75
C THR A 383 16.35 3.85 17.59
N ASN A 384 16.92 4.70 18.46
CA ASN A 384 16.14 5.53 19.37
C ASN A 384 15.07 6.34 18.61
N GLY A 385 13.82 6.23 19.06
CA GLY A 385 12.64 6.84 18.44
C GLY A 385 12.08 6.10 17.24
N ALA A 386 12.66 4.97 16.81
CA ALA A 386 12.09 4.15 15.74
C ALA A 386 10.75 3.52 16.15
N VAL A 387 9.81 3.53 15.25
CA VAL A 387 8.47 2.97 15.47
C VAL A 387 8.49 1.47 15.21
N VAL A 388 7.91 0.70 16.13
CA VAL A 388 7.71 -0.75 15.95
C VAL A 388 6.53 -0.96 15.01
N THR A 389 6.79 -1.17 13.73
CA THR A 389 5.74 -1.46 12.73
C THR A 389 5.17 -2.86 12.93
N THR A 390 6.04 -3.88 13.00
CA THR A 390 5.61 -5.26 13.29
C THR A 390 6.19 -5.71 14.61
N THR A 391 5.31 -6.06 15.54
CA THR A 391 5.71 -6.45 16.89
C THR A 391 6.42 -7.80 16.91
N ARG A 392 7.28 -8.04 17.90
CA ARG A 392 7.97 -9.32 18.09
C ARG A 392 7.02 -10.52 18.25
N THR A 393 5.78 -10.27 18.61
CA THR A 393 4.75 -11.31 18.71
C THR A 393 4.17 -11.72 17.36
N ASP A 394 4.24 -10.85 16.35
CA ASP A 394 3.71 -11.09 15.01
C ASP A 394 4.80 -11.57 14.04
N VAL A 395 6.05 -11.08 14.15
CA VAL A 395 7.15 -11.43 13.24
C VAL A 395 7.39 -12.93 13.21
N GLN A 396 7.34 -13.52 12.01
CA GLN A 396 7.57 -14.96 11.78
C GLN A 396 9.00 -15.22 11.32
N ASN A 397 9.39 -14.71 10.17
CA ASN A 397 10.70 -14.91 9.59
C ASN A 397 11.31 -13.56 9.19
N VAL A 398 12.59 -13.39 9.49
CA VAL A 398 13.42 -12.29 9.02
C VAL A 398 14.45 -12.85 8.05
N VAL A 399 14.69 -12.16 6.93
CA VAL A 399 15.59 -12.62 5.87
C VAL A 399 16.60 -11.54 5.54
N THR A 400 17.86 -11.95 5.44
CA THR A 400 18.95 -11.13 4.90
C THR A 400 19.70 -11.93 3.82
N GLU A 401 20.70 -11.33 3.19
CA GLU A 401 21.61 -12.01 2.27
C GLU A 401 22.44 -13.14 2.93
N TYR A 402 22.39 -13.28 4.25
CA TYR A 402 23.05 -14.34 5.01
C TYR A 402 22.13 -15.47 5.47
N GLY A 403 20.83 -15.41 5.14
CA GLY A 403 19.90 -16.51 5.42
C GLY A 403 18.56 -16.07 6.02
N ILE A 404 17.86 -17.04 6.60
CA ILE A 404 16.52 -16.90 7.19
C ILE A 404 16.57 -17.16 8.69
N ALA A 405 16.09 -16.22 9.49
CA ALA A 405 15.85 -16.38 10.92
C ALA A 405 14.34 -16.61 11.19
N ALA A 406 13.95 -17.84 11.48
CA ALA A 406 12.61 -18.16 11.96
C ALA A 406 12.49 -17.75 13.44
N LEU A 407 11.58 -16.83 13.77
CA LEU A 407 11.48 -16.22 15.09
C LEU A 407 10.25 -16.64 15.86
N LYS A 408 9.10 -16.77 15.22
CA LYS A 408 7.84 -17.07 15.91
C LYS A 408 7.89 -18.44 16.58
N GLY A 409 7.45 -18.50 17.83
CA GLY A 409 7.50 -19.72 18.63
C GLY A 409 8.82 -19.95 19.36
N HIS A 410 9.83 -19.11 19.18
CA HIS A 410 11.13 -19.25 19.86
C HIS A 410 11.31 -18.25 21.00
N SER A 411 12.11 -18.68 22.02
CA SER A 411 12.48 -17.84 23.17
C SER A 411 13.32 -16.64 22.71
N MET A 412 13.41 -15.61 23.56
CA MET A 412 14.20 -14.40 23.27
C MET A 412 15.67 -14.72 22.98
N ALA A 413 16.25 -15.63 23.77
CA ALA A 413 17.62 -16.08 23.57
C ALA A 413 17.82 -16.75 22.20
N GLU A 414 16.90 -17.59 21.80
CA GLU A 414 16.98 -18.29 20.51
C GLU A 414 16.74 -17.33 19.33
N ARG A 415 15.82 -16.38 19.46
CA ARG A 415 15.60 -15.31 18.47
C ARG A 415 16.88 -14.52 18.23
N ALA A 416 17.53 -14.07 19.31
CA ALA A 416 18.76 -13.31 19.19
C ALA A 416 19.87 -14.13 18.51
N ARG A 417 20.06 -15.42 18.85
CA ARG A 417 21.03 -16.29 18.18
C ARG A 417 20.76 -16.41 16.69
N ARG A 418 19.50 -16.60 16.30
CA ARG A 418 19.09 -16.74 14.89
C ARG A 418 19.29 -15.43 14.12
N LEU A 419 18.95 -14.28 14.71
CA LEU A 419 19.18 -12.97 14.09
C LEU A 419 20.67 -12.66 13.94
N ILE A 420 21.49 -12.98 14.96
CA ILE A 420 22.93 -12.83 14.87
C ILE A 420 23.53 -13.72 13.77
N ALA A 421 22.99 -14.93 13.58
CA ALA A 421 23.46 -15.83 12.53
C ALA A 421 23.27 -15.28 11.10
N ILE A 422 22.23 -14.47 10.88
CA ILE A 422 21.94 -13.82 9.60
C ILE A 422 22.44 -12.37 9.50
N ALA A 423 23.15 -11.87 10.53
CA ALA A 423 23.83 -10.58 10.48
C ALA A 423 25.10 -10.65 9.63
N HIS A 424 25.53 -9.50 9.12
CA HIS A 424 26.85 -9.39 8.46
C HIS A 424 27.95 -9.90 9.40
N PRO A 425 28.91 -10.72 8.91
CA PRO A 425 29.93 -11.37 9.76
C PRO A 425 30.65 -10.41 10.70
N ASP A 426 31.03 -9.23 10.24
CA ASP A 426 31.80 -8.22 11.00
C ASP A 426 31.05 -7.70 12.24
N PHE A 427 29.73 -7.82 12.31
CA PHE A 427 28.93 -7.34 13.43
C PHE A 427 28.47 -8.45 14.40
N ARG A 428 28.72 -9.73 14.08
CA ARG A 428 28.17 -10.85 14.88
C ARG A 428 28.72 -10.89 16.30
N ASP A 429 30.00 -10.58 16.49
CA ASP A 429 30.62 -10.61 17.81
C ASP A 429 30.16 -9.42 18.66
N GLU A 430 30.07 -8.24 18.08
CA GLU A 430 29.45 -7.06 18.71
C GLU A 430 28.03 -7.34 19.17
N LEU A 431 27.21 -7.90 18.27
CA LEU A 431 25.81 -8.25 18.58
C LEU A 431 25.70 -9.31 19.70
N ARG A 432 26.62 -10.29 19.76
CA ARG A 432 26.69 -11.25 20.87
C ARG A 432 27.04 -10.58 22.20
N PHE A 433 28.02 -9.66 22.17
CA PHE A 433 28.40 -8.90 23.34
C PHE A 433 27.24 -8.05 23.87
N GLU A 434 26.57 -7.30 23.00
CA GLU A 434 25.42 -6.49 23.38
C GLU A 434 24.21 -7.34 23.85
N ALA A 435 23.98 -8.51 23.26
CA ALA A 435 22.94 -9.43 23.73
C ALA A 435 23.18 -9.91 25.17
N LYS A 436 24.44 -10.20 25.53
CA LYS A 436 24.82 -10.54 26.92
C LYS A 436 24.62 -9.36 27.87
N LYS A 437 25.03 -8.16 27.48
CA LYS A 437 24.86 -6.93 28.25
C LYS A 437 23.38 -6.61 28.49
N LEU A 438 22.50 -6.90 27.51
CA LEU A 438 21.04 -6.78 27.62
C LEU A 438 20.38 -7.97 28.36
N CYS A 439 21.18 -8.91 28.89
CA CYS A 439 20.69 -10.12 29.57
C CYS A 439 19.72 -10.98 28.73
N ILE A 440 19.85 -10.97 27.40
CA ILE A 440 19.02 -11.79 26.50
C ILE A 440 19.46 -13.26 26.60
N PHE A 441 20.78 -13.50 26.71
CA PHE A 441 21.40 -14.80 27.02
C PHE A 441 22.76 -14.60 27.72
N GLN A 442 23.32 -15.67 28.28
CA GLN A 442 24.63 -15.66 28.92
C GLN A 442 25.78 -15.93 27.93
#